data_87af586790dfcd3f91e988c8a2278e40
#
_entry.id   87af586790dfcd3f91e988c8a2278e40
#
_cell.length_a   1.000
_cell.length_b   1.000
_cell.length_c   1.000
_cell.angle_alpha   90.00
_cell.angle_beta   90.00
_cell.angle_gamma   90.00
#
_symmetry.space_group_name_H-M   'P 1'
#
loop_
_entity.id
_entity.type
_entity.pdbx_description
1 polymer ?
#
loop_
_entity_poly.entity_id
_entity_poly.type
_entity_poly.pdbx_seq_one_letter_code
_entity_poly.pdbx_strand_id
1 'polypeptide(L)'
;MKDFEEKIGRIQEKKQLGEIYLLRNQSKKGIGFFAEGNNFYPDFMLWIKKDNKQYLTFIDPKGIRNSKGINDAKIQFYKYLSETVQPQVMNEDLILNSFIISNTKWLEVNWKERLEIKDFNNAHVLFQHDQKSEYIGIMMNKIIERD
;
A
#
# COMPACT_ATOMS: atom_id res chain seq x y z
N MET A 1 2.79 9.07 10.34
CA MET A 1 3.59 8.44 9.24
C MET A 1 4.70 9.33 8.71
N LYS A 2 5.33 9.98 9.64
CA LYS A 2 6.42 10.91 9.30
C LYS A 2 7.60 10.22 8.60
N ASP A 3 7.96 9.02 9.05
CA ASP A 3 9.05 8.25 8.46
C ASP A 3 8.78 7.92 6.99
N PHE A 4 7.56 7.47 6.69
CA PHE A 4 7.14 7.15 5.34
C PHE A 4 7.21 8.38 4.44
N GLU A 5 6.65 9.51 4.89
CA GLU A 5 6.65 10.75 4.11
C GLU A 5 8.08 11.25 3.84
N GLU A 6 8.95 11.16 4.82
CA GLU A 6 10.37 11.57 4.67
C GLU A 6 11.10 10.68 3.66
N LYS A 7 10.88 9.36 3.72
CA LYS A 7 11.52 8.43 2.80
C LYS A 7 11.04 8.61 1.36
N ILE A 8 9.75 8.84 1.17
CA ILE A 8 9.20 9.13 -0.16
C ILE A 8 9.76 10.46 -0.68
N GLY A 9 9.84 11.48 0.19
CA GLY A 9 10.42 12.77 -0.19
C GLY A 9 11.86 12.65 -0.70
N ARG A 10 12.67 11.81 -0.08
CA ARG A 10 14.05 11.56 -0.54
C ARG A 10 14.09 10.93 -1.92
N ILE A 11 13.19 10.00 -2.20
CA ILE A 11 13.10 9.36 -3.52
C ILE A 11 12.65 10.38 -4.58
N GLN A 12 11.71 11.25 -4.25
CA GLN A 12 11.28 12.33 -5.14
C GLN A 12 12.44 13.24 -5.54
N GLU A 13 13.29 13.62 -4.59
CA GLU A 13 14.44 14.47 -4.83
C GLU A 13 15.44 13.82 -5.80
N LYS A 14 15.61 12.51 -5.70
CA LYS A 14 16.56 11.79 -6.55
C LYS A 14 16.06 11.53 -7.95
N LYS A 15 14.77 11.64 -8.20
CA LYS A 15 14.11 11.42 -9.50
C LYS A 15 14.47 10.10 -10.19
N GLN A 16 14.90 9.10 -9.41
CA GLN A 16 15.34 7.81 -9.94
C GLN A 16 14.21 6.95 -10.50
N LEU A 17 12.99 7.13 -9.99
CA LEU A 17 11.83 6.34 -10.36
C LEU A 17 10.80 7.13 -11.17
N GLY A 18 11.27 8.16 -11.91
CA GLY A 18 10.37 9.03 -12.65
C GLY A 18 9.76 10.10 -11.75
N GLU A 19 8.55 10.53 -12.07
CA GLU A 19 7.85 11.54 -11.28
C GLU A 19 7.04 10.84 -10.18
N ILE A 20 7.20 11.30 -8.94
CA ILE A 20 6.52 10.72 -7.77
C ILE A 20 5.75 11.83 -7.04
N TYR A 21 4.49 11.59 -6.76
CA TYR A 21 3.64 12.48 -6.00
C TYR A 21 3.00 11.71 -4.85
N LEU A 22 3.17 12.20 -3.62
CA LEU A 22 2.50 11.65 -2.45
C LEU A 22 1.42 12.61 -2.00
N LEU A 23 0.18 12.12 -1.99
CA LEU A 23 -0.98 12.90 -1.61
C LEU A 23 -1.60 12.32 -0.35
N ARG A 24 -1.95 13.18 0.59
CA ARG A 24 -2.70 12.78 1.76
C ARG A 24 -4.19 12.81 1.43
N ASN A 25 -4.85 11.67 1.57
CA ASN A 25 -6.27 11.57 1.32
C ASN A 25 -7.06 12.08 2.53
N GLN A 26 -8.25 12.64 2.28
CA GLN A 26 -9.12 13.10 3.36
C GLN A 26 -10.22 12.07 3.60
N SER A 27 -10.33 11.59 4.83
CA SER A 27 -11.41 10.68 5.23
C SER A 27 -12.76 11.34 4.98
N LYS A 28 -13.69 10.59 4.38
CA LYS A 28 -15.07 11.00 4.04
C LYS A 28 -15.19 12.11 3.00
N LYS A 29 -14.09 12.74 2.60
CA LYS A 29 -14.11 13.83 1.59
C LYS A 29 -13.27 13.51 0.37
N GLY A 30 -12.24 12.69 0.52
CA GLY A 30 -11.37 12.30 -0.57
C GLY A 30 -11.87 11.03 -1.25
N ILE A 31 -10.93 10.31 -1.88
CA ILE A 31 -11.23 9.06 -2.57
C ILE A 31 -11.48 7.96 -1.54
N GLY A 32 -12.61 7.28 -1.66
CA GLY A 32 -12.97 6.18 -0.79
C GLY A 32 -13.48 4.99 -1.59
N PHE A 33 -13.49 3.85 -0.95
CA PHE A 33 -13.93 2.58 -1.53
C PHE A 33 -14.90 1.87 -0.59
N PHE A 34 -15.78 1.08 -1.17
CA PHE A 34 -16.70 0.26 -0.42
C PHE A 34 -16.14 -1.15 -0.34
N ALA A 35 -15.71 -1.56 0.86
CA ALA A 35 -15.13 -2.88 1.10
C ALA A 35 -15.87 -3.58 2.23
N GLU A 36 -16.40 -4.77 1.98
CA GLU A 36 -17.16 -5.58 2.94
C GLU A 36 -18.25 -4.80 3.70
N GLY A 37 -19.02 -3.98 2.99
CA GLY A 37 -20.10 -3.21 3.60
C GLY A 37 -19.67 -1.95 4.31
N ASN A 38 -18.39 -1.63 4.33
CA ASN A 38 -17.85 -0.45 4.97
C ASN A 38 -17.10 0.43 3.99
N ASN A 39 -17.19 1.74 4.19
CA ASN A 39 -16.39 2.67 3.41
C ASN A 39 -14.93 2.62 3.87
N PHE A 40 -14.02 2.57 2.92
CA PHE A 40 -12.59 2.57 3.19
C PHE A 40 -11.95 3.78 2.53
N TYR A 41 -11.26 4.59 3.34
CA TYR A 41 -10.55 5.78 2.88
C TYR A 41 -9.06 5.62 3.20
N PRO A 42 -8.24 5.16 2.25
CA PRO A 42 -6.80 5.07 2.49
C PRO A 42 -6.22 6.44 2.84
N ASP A 43 -5.26 6.48 3.75
CA ASP A 43 -4.68 7.74 4.21
C ASP A 43 -3.82 8.43 3.15
N PHE A 44 -3.16 7.66 2.30
CA PHE A 44 -2.25 8.20 1.29
C PHE A 44 -2.51 7.62 -0.09
N MET A 45 -2.22 8.44 -1.10
CA MET A 45 -2.15 8.00 -2.49
C MET A 45 -0.75 8.33 -3.01
N LEU A 46 -0.07 7.31 -3.51
CA LEU A 46 1.25 7.47 -4.12
C LEU A 46 1.10 7.33 -5.62
N TRP A 47 1.39 8.38 -6.34
CA TRP A 47 1.29 8.42 -7.80
C TRP A 47 2.68 8.44 -8.40
N ILE A 48 2.99 7.46 -9.23
CA ILE A 48 4.29 7.35 -9.90
C ILE A 48 4.05 7.36 -11.41
N LYS A 49 4.75 8.23 -12.12
CA LYS A 49 4.75 8.26 -13.58
C LYS A 49 6.12 7.83 -14.07
N LYS A 50 6.16 6.74 -14.81
CA LYS A 50 7.42 6.19 -15.33
C LYS A 50 7.18 5.49 -16.66
N ASP A 51 7.98 5.83 -17.68
CA ASP A 51 7.97 5.15 -18.97
C ASP A 51 6.59 5.03 -19.62
N ASN A 52 5.83 6.12 -19.63
CA ASN A 52 4.46 6.20 -20.15
C ASN A 52 3.42 5.43 -19.35
N LYS A 53 3.81 4.86 -18.20
CA LYS A 53 2.88 4.21 -17.29
C LYS A 53 2.65 5.06 -16.05
N GLN A 54 1.47 4.93 -15.47
CA GLN A 54 1.10 5.57 -14.23
C GLN A 54 0.74 4.50 -13.22
N TYR A 55 1.33 4.61 -12.03
CA TYR A 55 1.07 3.68 -10.94
C TYR A 55 0.41 4.46 -9.82
N LEU A 56 -0.84 4.12 -9.51
CA LEU A 56 -1.58 4.74 -8.42
C LEU A 56 -1.73 3.72 -7.30
N THR A 57 -1.06 3.99 -6.19
CA THR A 57 -1.02 3.08 -5.06
C THR A 57 -1.66 3.73 -3.84
N PHE A 58 -2.59 3.01 -3.23
CA PHE A 58 -3.27 3.44 -2.02
C PHE A 58 -2.55 2.86 -0.81
N ILE A 59 -2.22 3.70 0.16
CA ILE A 59 -1.42 3.30 1.31
C ILE A 59 -2.15 3.67 2.58
N ASP A 60 -2.33 2.68 3.46
CA ASP A 60 -3.01 2.88 4.73
C ASP A 60 -2.10 2.44 5.88
N PRO A 61 -1.56 3.38 6.67
CA PRO A 61 -0.85 3.01 7.90
C PRO A 61 -1.87 2.60 8.94
N LYS A 62 -1.67 1.46 9.58
CA LYS A 62 -2.56 1.03 10.66
C LYS A 62 -1.94 -0.01 11.56
N GLY A 63 -2.46 -0.09 12.78
CA GLY A 63 -2.16 -1.20 13.66
C GLY A 63 -2.94 -2.43 13.23
N ILE A 64 -2.29 -3.59 13.20
CA ILE A 64 -2.90 -4.83 12.76
C ILE A 64 -2.98 -5.89 13.86
N ARG A 65 -2.70 -5.49 15.11
CA ARG A 65 -2.67 -6.43 16.24
C ARG A 65 -3.94 -7.27 16.35
N ASN A 66 -5.08 -6.62 16.23
CA ASN A 66 -6.39 -7.24 16.42
C ASN A 66 -7.24 -7.27 15.14
N SER A 67 -6.62 -7.20 13.97
CA SER A 67 -7.33 -7.34 12.70
C SER A 67 -7.88 -8.76 12.57
N LYS A 68 -8.78 -8.94 11.59
CA LYS A 68 -9.38 -10.26 11.30
C LYS A 68 -8.38 -11.25 10.70
N GLY A 69 -7.11 -10.93 10.63
CA GLY A 69 -6.07 -11.75 10.04
C GLY A 69 -5.78 -11.34 8.61
N ILE A 70 -5.04 -12.20 7.90
CA ILE A 70 -4.59 -11.92 6.54
C ILE A 70 -5.74 -11.71 5.56
N ASN A 71 -6.93 -12.23 5.88
CA ASN A 71 -8.11 -12.11 5.03
C ASN A 71 -8.96 -10.86 5.30
N ASP A 72 -8.49 -9.95 6.16
CA ASP A 72 -9.14 -8.67 6.38
C ASP A 72 -9.27 -7.93 5.05
N ALA A 73 -10.46 -7.37 4.77
CA ALA A 73 -10.74 -6.73 3.49
C ALA A 73 -9.79 -5.59 3.15
N LYS A 74 -9.36 -4.84 4.16
CA LYS A 74 -8.42 -3.73 3.92
C LYS A 74 -7.03 -4.25 3.55
N ILE A 75 -6.64 -5.40 4.09
CA ILE A 75 -5.37 -6.05 3.73
C ILE A 75 -5.48 -6.62 2.31
N GLN A 76 -6.58 -7.28 2.00
CA GLN A 76 -6.81 -7.90 0.68
C GLN A 76 -7.19 -6.89 -0.40
N PHE A 77 -7.24 -5.62 -0.08
CA PHE A 77 -7.70 -4.59 -1.00
C PHE A 77 -6.91 -4.57 -2.31
N TYR A 78 -5.62 -4.86 -2.28
CA TYR A 78 -4.80 -4.92 -3.49
C TYR A 78 -5.33 -5.96 -4.48
N LYS A 79 -5.86 -7.08 -4.00
CA LYS A 79 -6.48 -8.10 -4.87
C LYS A 79 -7.77 -7.59 -5.47
N TYR A 80 -8.58 -6.91 -4.68
CA TYR A 80 -9.81 -6.31 -5.16
C TYR A 80 -9.51 -5.31 -6.28
N LEU A 81 -8.50 -4.48 -6.11
CA LEU A 81 -8.07 -3.54 -7.13
C LEU A 81 -7.63 -4.28 -8.40
N SER A 82 -6.81 -5.30 -8.26
CA SER A 82 -6.27 -6.07 -9.38
C SER A 82 -7.34 -6.87 -10.13
N GLU A 83 -8.23 -7.53 -9.40
CA GLU A 83 -9.19 -8.48 -9.97
C GLU A 83 -10.52 -7.83 -10.39
N THR A 84 -10.95 -6.78 -9.69
CA THR A 84 -12.27 -6.18 -9.90
C THR A 84 -12.19 -4.78 -10.50
N VAL A 85 -11.36 -3.91 -9.97
CA VAL A 85 -11.30 -2.50 -10.40
C VAL A 85 -10.46 -2.34 -11.66
N GLN A 86 -9.27 -2.94 -11.69
CA GLN A 86 -8.36 -2.80 -12.81
C GLN A 86 -8.97 -3.16 -14.16
N PRO A 87 -9.74 -4.27 -14.29
CA PRO A 87 -10.38 -4.61 -15.56
C PRO A 87 -11.41 -3.58 -16.04
N GLN A 88 -11.96 -2.77 -15.12
CA GLN A 88 -12.95 -1.75 -15.46
C GLN A 88 -12.30 -0.42 -15.85
N VAL A 89 -11.01 -0.26 -15.58
CA VAL A 89 -10.26 0.94 -15.94
C VAL A 89 -9.91 0.86 -17.43
N MET A 90 -10.42 1.79 -18.21
CA MET A 90 -10.21 1.83 -19.67
C MET A 90 -8.86 2.45 -20.04
N ASN A 91 -7.85 2.19 -19.26
CA ASN A 91 -6.50 2.72 -19.48
C ASN A 91 -5.47 1.66 -19.05
N GLU A 92 -4.87 0.99 -20.03
CA GLU A 92 -3.89 -0.06 -19.79
C GLU A 92 -2.60 0.46 -19.14
N ASP A 93 -2.35 1.75 -19.26
CA ASP A 93 -1.14 2.38 -18.71
C ASP A 93 -1.33 2.83 -17.26
N LEU A 94 -2.54 2.72 -16.70
CA LEU A 94 -2.80 3.03 -15.30
C LEU A 94 -2.89 1.72 -14.50
N ILE A 95 -1.95 1.55 -13.57
CA ILE A 95 -1.87 0.35 -12.75
C ILE A 95 -2.19 0.70 -11.30
N LEU A 96 -3.15 -0.02 -10.71
CA LEU A 96 -3.62 0.20 -9.35
C LEU A 96 -2.99 -0.80 -8.38
N ASN A 97 -2.71 -0.35 -7.16
CA ASN A 97 -2.16 -1.19 -6.11
C ASN A 97 -2.53 -0.63 -4.73
N SER A 98 -2.31 -1.43 -3.69
CA SER A 98 -2.48 -0.95 -2.32
C SER A 98 -1.55 -1.68 -1.35
N PHE A 99 -1.24 -1.00 -0.24
CA PHE A 99 -0.40 -1.55 0.82
C PHE A 99 -0.91 -1.10 2.18
N ILE A 100 -0.74 -1.95 3.17
CA ILE A 100 -0.86 -1.60 4.58
C ILE A 100 0.55 -1.44 5.13
N ILE A 101 0.82 -0.32 5.79
CA ILE A 101 2.08 -0.14 6.52
C ILE A 101 1.76 -0.32 8.00
N SER A 102 2.23 -1.43 8.56
CA SER A 102 1.91 -1.79 9.92
C SER A 102 2.66 -0.94 10.94
N ASN A 103 1.94 -0.35 11.87
CA ASN A 103 2.48 0.29 13.07
C ASN A 103 2.68 -0.73 14.19
N THR A 104 2.15 -1.94 14.03
CA THR A 104 2.33 -3.04 14.96
C THR A 104 3.60 -3.79 14.59
N LYS A 105 4.46 -4.06 15.58
CA LYS A 105 5.65 -4.90 15.35
C LYS A 105 5.21 -6.32 15.06
N TRP A 106 5.99 -7.03 14.26
CA TRP A 106 5.67 -8.40 13.85
C TRP A 106 5.39 -9.32 15.06
N LEU A 107 6.22 -9.26 16.10
CA LEU A 107 6.03 -10.09 17.29
C LEU A 107 4.78 -9.74 18.10
N GLU A 108 4.20 -8.59 17.88
CA GLU A 108 3.01 -8.12 18.58
C GLU A 108 1.71 -8.41 17.83
N VAL A 109 1.80 -8.97 16.63
CA VAL A 109 0.61 -9.36 15.87
C VAL A 109 -0.03 -10.57 16.55
N ASN A 110 -1.28 -10.40 16.99
CA ASN A 110 -2.00 -11.39 17.78
C ASN A 110 -3.05 -12.13 16.94
N TRP A 111 -2.60 -12.72 15.84
CA TRP A 111 -3.48 -13.51 14.97
C TRP A 111 -3.37 -15.00 15.30
N LYS A 112 -4.40 -15.75 14.93
CA LYS A 112 -4.40 -17.21 15.12
C LYS A 112 -3.31 -17.88 14.30
N GLU A 113 -3.10 -17.43 13.08
CA GLU A 113 -2.05 -17.95 12.21
C GLU A 113 -0.73 -17.28 12.51
N ARG A 114 0.30 -18.09 12.68
CA ARG A 114 1.67 -17.57 12.79
C ARG A 114 2.25 -17.45 11.40
N LEU A 115 2.32 -16.22 10.91
CA LEU A 115 2.89 -15.91 9.62
C LEU A 115 4.27 -15.29 9.80
N GLU A 116 5.16 -15.54 8.85
CA GLU A 116 6.46 -14.90 8.80
C GLU A 116 6.34 -13.54 8.12
N ILE A 117 7.33 -12.68 8.31
CA ILE A 117 7.34 -11.33 7.71
C ILE A 117 7.15 -11.41 6.19
N LYS A 118 7.79 -12.37 5.54
CA LYS A 118 7.66 -12.51 4.09
C LYS A 118 6.23 -12.83 3.65
N ASP A 119 5.48 -13.58 4.47
CA ASP A 119 4.07 -13.88 4.16
C ASP A 119 3.23 -12.62 4.21
N PHE A 120 3.49 -11.74 5.18
CA PHE A 120 2.86 -10.44 5.25
C PHE A 120 3.23 -9.58 4.04
N ASN A 121 4.51 -9.55 3.67
CA ASN A 121 4.95 -8.77 2.51
C ASN A 121 4.28 -9.27 1.22
N ASN A 122 4.11 -10.57 1.06
CA ASN A 122 3.41 -11.13 -0.09
C ASN A 122 1.93 -10.71 -0.12
N ALA A 123 1.35 -10.44 1.03
CA ALA A 123 -0.02 -9.94 1.16
C ALA A 123 -0.09 -8.41 1.19
N HIS A 124 0.99 -7.72 0.81
CA HIS A 124 1.06 -6.25 0.77
C HIS A 124 0.93 -5.58 2.14
N VAL A 125 1.41 -6.27 3.18
CA VAL A 125 1.57 -5.69 4.51
C VAL A 125 3.07 -5.54 4.77
N LEU A 126 3.48 -4.34 5.11
CA LEU A 126 4.89 -4.01 5.39
C LEU A 126 5.03 -3.51 6.82
N PHE A 127 6.16 -3.83 7.46
CA PHE A 127 6.41 -3.47 8.86
C PHE A 127 7.41 -2.33 8.93
N GLN A 128 6.95 -1.13 9.31
CA GLN A 128 7.85 0.01 9.34
C GLN A 128 8.90 -0.08 10.48
N HIS A 129 8.63 -0.81 11.54
CA HIS A 129 9.59 -1.00 12.62
C HIS A 129 10.55 -2.15 12.34
N ASP A 130 10.03 -3.34 12.00
CA ASP A 130 10.87 -4.52 11.74
C ASP A 130 11.66 -4.40 10.44
N GLN A 131 11.12 -3.71 9.47
CA GLN A 131 11.74 -3.55 8.15
C GLN A 131 12.10 -2.08 7.86
N LYS A 132 12.57 -1.37 8.86
CA LYS A 132 12.75 0.08 8.82
C LYS A 132 13.52 0.59 7.60
N SER A 133 14.59 -0.09 7.20
CA SER A 133 15.41 0.32 6.06
C SER A 133 14.98 -0.32 4.74
N GLU A 134 14.01 -1.23 4.75
CA GLU A 134 13.68 -2.08 3.61
C GLU A 134 12.27 -1.89 3.07
N TYR A 135 11.31 -1.47 3.92
CA TYR A 135 9.90 -1.54 3.53
C TYR A 135 9.55 -0.68 2.32
N ILE A 136 10.19 0.47 2.17
CA ILE A 136 9.96 1.33 1.01
C ILE A 136 10.46 0.66 -0.27
N GLY A 137 11.66 0.07 -0.23
CA GLY A 137 12.22 -0.65 -1.38
C GLY A 137 11.35 -1.83 -1.79
N ILE A 138 10.87 -2.61 -0.82
CA ILE A 138 9.97 -3.73 -1.07
C ILE A 138 8.69 -3.24 -1.75
N MET A 139 8.10 -2.16 -1.22
CA MET A 139 6.90 -1.58 -1.78
C MET A 139 7.11 -1.13 -3.23
N MET A 140 8.17 -0.37 -3.48
CA MET A 140 8.46 0.17 -4.81
C MET A 140 8.70 -0.94 -5.83
N ASN A 141 9.40 -2.01 -5.44
CA ASN A 141 9.60 -3.15 -6.33
C ASN A 141 8.27 -3.81 -6.70
N LYS A 142 7.36 -3.98 -5.73
CA LYS A 142 6.05 -4.56 -6.01
C LYS A 142 5.17 -3.67 -6.87
N ILE A 143 5.32 -2.36 -6.78
CA ILE A 143 4.57 -1.42 -7.61
C ILE A 143 5.07 -1.46 -9.06
N ILE A 144 6.37 -1.33 -9.27
CA ILE A 144 6.94 -1.08 -10.59
C ILE A 144 7.27 -2.37 -11.34
N GLU A 145 7.73 -3.41 -10.66
CA GLU A 145 8.13 -4.67 -11.29
C GLU A 145 7.00 -5.69 -11.40
N ARG A 146 5.79 -5.24 -11.25
CA ARG A 146 4.60 -6.11 -11.17
C ARG A 146 4.20 -6.74 -12.49
N ASP A 147 4.80 -6.39 -13.56
CA ASP A 147 4.46 -6.99 -14.85
C ASP A 147 4.78 -8.50 -14.86
#